data_c0d2524201f550c86d8680be81be59f6
#
_entry.id   c0d2524201f550c86d8680be81be59f6
#
_cell.length_a   1.000
_cell.length_b   1.000
_cell.length_c   1.000
_cell.angle_alpha   90.00
_cell.angle_beta   90.00
_cell.angle_gamma   90.00
#
_symmetry.space_group_name_H-M   'P 1'
#
loop_
_entity.id
_entity.type
_entity.pdbx_description
1 polymer ?
#
loop_
_entity_poly.entity_id
_entity_poly.type
_entity_poly.pdbx_seq_one_letter_code
_entity_poly.pdbx_strand_id
1 'polypeptide(L)'
;FYNGKVMVENNKKNTFAYFSKMNSLHLMADTPEYLKNRQILKASTFGNASKGCPATVPVTNFAMERLRDWLLKPVTVTEEFNGESISTTIPNLHFLKNRALIKELMLYNPAINVDRIMSMCQLMLYREEKMILYQGEPRRAEKRIDSTYLGNDPFFKRNYRQ
;
A
#
# COMPACT_ATOMS: atom_id res chain seq x y z
N PHE A 1 14.59 -8.48 5.49
CA PHE A 1 14.32 -7.50 4.43
C PHE A 1 12.83 -7.46 4.16
N TYR A 2 12.33 -6.37 3.57
CA TYR A 2 10.92 -6.09 3.43
C TYR A 2 10.22 -7.17 2.58
N ASN A 3 9.30 -7.92 3.17
CA ASN A 3 8.44 -8.88 2.46
C ASN A 3 7.29 -8.13 1.74
N GLY A 4 7.64 -7.05 1.05
CA GLY A 4 6.71 -6.20 0.33
C GLY A 4 6.63 -6.59 -1.14
N LYS A 5 5.42 -6.54 -1.71
CA LYS A 5 5.22 -6.65 -3.15
C LYS A 5 5.14 -5.26 -3.79
N VAL A 6 5.55 -5.18 -5.05
CA VAL A 6 5.49 -3.97 -5.86
C VAL A 6 4.22 -3.99 -6.71
N MET A 7 3.34 -3.01 -6.52
CA MET A 7 2.24 -2.78 -7.45
C MET A 7 2.75 -1.95 -8.62
N VAL A 8 2.61 -2.47 -9.83
CA VAL A 8 3.08 -1.80 -11.05
C VAL A 8 1.93 -1.55 -12.01
N GLU A 9 2.07 -0.50 -12.81
CA GLU A 9 1.21 -0.28 -13.95
C GLU A 9 1.54 -1.29 -15.06
N ASN A 10 0.60 -2.17 -15.39
CA ASN A 10 0.84 -3.26 -16.32
C ASN A 10 0.62 -2.89 -17.81
N ASN A 11 0.29 -1.65 -18.12
CA ASN A 11 0.22 -1.14 -19.49
C ASN A 11 1.61 -1.13 -20.16
N LYS A 12 2.68 -1.09 -19.36
CA LYS A 12 4.07 -1.06 -19.83
C LYS A 12 4.67 -2.46 -19.80
N LYS A 13 4.67 -3.15 -20.93
CA LYS A 13 5.20 -4.52 -21.08
C LYS A 13 6.64 -4.69 -20.59
N ASN A 14 7.46 -3.65 -20.64
CA ASN A 14 8.88 -3.70 -20.27
C ASN A 14 9.11 -4.06 -18.79
N THR A 15 8.26 -3.56 -17.89
CA THR A 15 8.39 -3.86 -16.46
C THR A 15 8.15 -5.35 -16.19
N PHE A 16 7.08 -5.91 -16.77
CA PHE A 16 6.79 -7.34 -16.65
C PHE A 16 7.91 -8.21 -17.22
N ALA A 17 8.39 -7.86 -18.43
CA ALA A 17 9.49 -8.58 -19.08
C ALA A 17 10.78 -8.55 -18.24
N TYR A 18 11.09 -7.43 -17.61
CA TYR A 18 12.24 -7.32 -16.71
C TYR A 18 12.12 -8.26 -15.51
N PHE A 19 11.00 -8.19 -14.77
CA PHE A 19 10.76 -9.07 -13.62
C PHE A 19 10.75 -10.56 -14.00
N SER A 20 10.23 -10.89 -15.19
CA SER A 20 10.26 -12.25 -15.74
C SER A 20 11.69 -12.71 -16.02
N LYS A 21 12.48 -11.88 -16.70
CA LYS A 21 13.90 -12.17 -17.00
C LYS A 21 14.73 -12.38 -15.74
N MET A 22 14.44 -11.63 -14.68
CA MET A 22 15.12 -11.71 -13.38
C MET A 22 14.55 -12.79 -12.47
N ASN A 23 13.62 -13.63 -12.95
CA ASN A 23 12.92 -14.65 -12.16
C ASN A 23 12.29 -14.09 -10.85
N SER A 24 11.82 -12.85 -10.87
CA SER A 24 11.36 -12.09 -9.71
C SER A 24 9.89 -11.69 -9.79
N LEU A 25 9.09 -12.35 -10.62
CA LEU A 25 7.64 -12.11 -10.75
C LEU A 25 6.88 -12.26 -9.43
N HIS A 26 7.40 -13.06 -8.50
CA HIS A 26 6.82 -13.21 -7.16
C HIS A 26 6.83 -11.93 -6.32
N LEU A 27 7.71 -10.98 -6.65
CA LEU A 27 7.78 -9.66 -6.02
C LEU A 27 6.72 -8.68 -6.56
N MET A 28 6.07 -9.01 -7.67
CA MET A 28 4.98 -8.19 -8.21
C MET A 28 3.67 -8.53 -7.50
N ALA A 29 2.91 -7.51 -7.16
CA ALA A 29 1.55 -7.67 -6.66
C ALA A 29 0.62 -8.19 -7.76
N ASP A 30 -0.35 -8.99 -7.38
CA ASP A 30 -1.40 -9.46 -8.27
C ASP A 30 -2.38 -8.33 -8.60
N THR A 31 -3.07 -8.44 -9.74
CA THR A 31 -4.15 -7.52 -10.08
C THR A 31 -5.27 -7.66 -9.06
N PRO A 32 -5.73 -6.57 -8.41
CA PRO A 32 -6.74 -6.65 -7.39
C PRO A 32 -8.05 -7.28 -7.88
N GLU A 33 -8.51 -8.34 -7.20
CA GLU A 33 -9.73 -9.07 -7.58
C GLU A 33 -10.98 -8.23 -7.42
N TYR A 34 -11.05 -7.37 -6.43
CA TYR A 34 -12.21 -6.51 -6.21
C TYR A 34 -12.50 -5.56 -7.37
N LEU A 35 -11.50 -5.19 -8.18
CA LEU A 35 -11.70 -4.39 -9.40
C LEU A 35 -12.48 -5.16 -10.45
N LYS A 36 -12.33 -6.49 -10.50
CA LYS A 36 -13.14 -7.38 -11.35
C LYS A 36 -14.56 -7.48 -10.79
N ASN A 37 -14.66 -7.77 -9.52
CA ASN A 37 -15.95 -7.99 -8.84
C ASN A 37 -16.84 -6.74 -8.89
N ARG A 38 -16.26 -5.55 -8.86
CA ARG A 38 -16.96 -4.25 -9.02
C ARG A 38 -17.15 -3.82 -10.47
N GLN A 39 -16.79 -4.66 -11.45
CA GLN A 39 -16.88 -4.38 -12.88
C GLN A 39 -16.15 -3.11 -13.35
N ILE A 40 -15.17 -2.64 -12.55
CA ILE A 40 -14.30 -1.50 -12.90
C ILE A 40 -13.36 -1.91 -14.02
N LEU A 41 -12.95 -3.17 -14.01
CA LEU A 41 -12.18 -3.80 -15.08
C LEU A 41 -13.04 -4.79 -15.86
N LYS A 42 -13.05 -4.64 -17.18
CA LYS A 42 -13.69 -5.62 -18.07
C LYS A 42 -12.86 -6.90 -18.14
N ALA A 43 -13.53 -8.05 -18.19
CA ALA A 43 -12.88 -9.36 -18.27
C ALA A 43 -11.85 -9.48 -19.42
N SER A 44 -12.12 -8.83 -20.56
CA SER A 44 -11.22 -8.80 -21.72
C SER A 44 -9.89 -8.07 -21.49
N THR A 45 -9.78 -7.24 -20.45
CA THR A 45 -8.57 -6.48 -20.11
C THR A 45 -7.55 -7.35 -19.37
N PHE A 46 -7.97 -8.56 -18.98
CA PHE A 46 -7.16 -9.44 -18.15
C PHE A 46 -6.33 -10.44 -18.97
N GLY A 47 -6.04 -10.34 -20.16
CA GLY A 47 -5.10 -11.28 -20.81
C GLY A 47 -4.28 -12.09 -19.79
N ASN A 48 -3.36 -12.89 -20.10
CA ASN A 48 -2.57 -13.75 -19.19
C ASN A 48 -1.76 -13.00 -18.09
N ALA A 49 -1.87 -11.68 -17.99
CA ALA A 49 -1.14 -10.87 -17.00
C ALA A 49 -1.97 -10.70 -15.72
N SER A 50 -1.81 -11.63 -14.78
CA SER A 50 -2.39 -11.54 -13.44
C SER A 50 -1.64 -10.57 -12.50
N LYS A 51 -0.60 -9.90 -12.99
CA LYS A 51 0.29 -9.04 -12.19
C LYS A 51 0.11 -7.56 -12.52
N GLY A 52 0.20 -6.72 -11.49
CA GLY A 52 0.06 -5.28 -11.62
C GLY A 52 -1.39 -4.82 -11.83
N CYS A 53 -1.58 -3.55 -12.12
CA CYS A 53 -2.90 -2.97 -12.36
C CYS A 53 -2.89 -2.09 -13.61
N PRO A 54 -3.86 -2.23 -14.53
CA PRO A 54 -3.91 -1.38 -15.72
C PRO A 54 -4.35 0.03 -15.36
N ALA A 55 -3.68 1.04 -15.91
CA ALA A 55 -4.08 2.44 -15.78
C ALA A 55 -5.11 2.81 -16.86
N THR A 56 -6.29 2.24 -16.78
CA THR A 56 -7.44 2.65 -17.59
C THR A 56 -8.19 3.80 -16.91
N VAL A 57 -8.91 4.61 -17.68
CA VAL A 57 -9.67 5.75 -17.12
C VAL A 57 -10.56 5.35 -15.94
N PRO A 58 -11.37 4.27 -16.01
CA PRO A 58 -12.18 3.85 -14.87
C PRO A 58 -11.37 3.47 -13.63
N VAL A 59 -10.24 2.77 -13.82
CA VAL A 59 -9.36 2.37 -12.72
C VAL A 59 -8.69 3.58 -12.09
N THR A 60 -8.21 4.50 -12.92
CA THR A 60 -7.57 5.73 -12.46
C THR A 60 -8.54 6.60 -11.65
N ASN A 61 -9.75 6.81 -12.16
CA ASN A 61 -10.77 7.59 -11.45
C ASN A 61 -11.11 6.94 -10.09
N PHE A 62 -11.34 5.63 -10.08
CA PHE A 62 -11.58 4.91 -8.84
C PHE A 62 -10.42 5.01 -7.85
N ALA A 63 -9.19 4.89 -8.34
CA ALA A 63 -7.98 5.01 -7.50
C ALA A 63 -7.83 6.42 -6.92
N MET A 64 -8.17 7.46 -7.68
CA MET A 64 -8.18 8.86 -7.23
C MET A 64 -9.23 9.09 -6.14
N GLU A 65 -10.42 8.51 -6.27
CA GLU A 65 -11.44 8.54 -5.21
C GLU A 65 -10.91 7.89 -3.92
N ARG A 66 -10.31 6.70 -4.01
CA ARG A 66 -9.72 6.01 -2.85
C ARG A 66 -8.59 6.81 -2.22
N LEU A 67 -7.75 7.46 -3.04
CA LEU A 67 -6.70 8.35 -2.54
C LEU A 67 -7.30 9.55 -1.79
N ARG A 68 -8.30 10.21 -2.36
CA ARG A 68 -9.01 11.31 -1.72
C ARG A 68 -9.60 10.89 -0.37
N ASP A 69 -10.34 9.78 -0.36
CA ASP A 69 -10.97 9.25 0.86
C ASP A 69 -9.93 8.96 1.94
N TRP A 70 -8.78 8.42 1.54
CA TRP A 70 -7.68 8.16 2.47
C TRP A 70 -7.06 9.44 3.00
N LEU A 71 -6.80 10.44 2.16
CA LEU A 71 -6.23 11.72 2.56
C LEU A 71 -7.12 12.47 3.56
N LEU A 72 -8.43 12.40 3.36
CA LEU A 72 -9.41 13.11 4.19
C LEU A 72 -9.83 12.29 5.43
N LYS A 73 -9.46 11.01 5.51
CA LYS A 73 -9.85 10.17 6.63
C LYS A 73 -9.31 10.73 7.95
N PRO A 74 -10.19 10.98 8.95
CA PRO A 74 -9.77 11.47 10.26
C PRO A 74 -9.00 10.37 11.01
N VAL A 75 -7.94 10.79 11.69
CA VAL A 75 -7.13 9.96 12.59
C VAL A 75 -6.98 10.69 13.91
N THR A 76 -7.26 10.01 15.01
CA THR A 76 -7.04 10.54 16.35
C THR A 76 -5.60 10.29 16.75
N VAL A 77 -4.88 11.34 17.08
CA VAL A 77 -3.53 11.31 17.63
C VAL A 77 -3.61 11.70 19.09
N THR A 78 -3.04 10.89 19.95
CA THR A 78 -2.94 11.18 21.38
C THR A 78 -1.50 11.55 21.68
N GLU A 79 -1.28 12.73 22.21
CA GLU A 79 0.01 13.22 22.67
C GLU A 79 -0.04 13.39 24.19
N GLU A 80 1.03 12.97 24.87
CA GLU A 80 1.20 13.21 26.30
C GLU A 80 1.97 14.52 26.50
N PHE A 81 1.32 15.48 27.16
CA PHE A 81 1.95 16.74 27.52
C PHE A 81 1.77 17.00 29.02
N ASN A 82 2.88 17.14 29.75
CA ASN A 82 2.89 17.37 31.20
C ASN A 82 2.09 16.32 32.04
N GLY A 83 2.01 15.07 31.57
CA GLY A 83 1.26 14.01 32.24
C GLY A 83 -0.25 13.98 31.92
N GLU A 84 -0.70 14.86 31.05
CA GLU A 84 -2.07 14.86 30.52
C GLU A 84 -2.08 14.33 29.08
N SER A 85 -3.04 13.46 28.75
CA SER A 85 -3.24 12.93 27.41
C SER A 85 -4.17 13.84 26.61
N ILE A 86 -3.64 14.51 25.60
CA ILE A 86 -4.42 15.36 24.69
C ILE A 86 -4.68 14.59 23.40
N SER A 87 -5.96 14.38 23.07
CA SER A 87 -6.36 13.70 21.82
C SER A 87 -6.84 14.72 20.80
N THR A 88 -6.18 14.77 19.64
CA THR A 88 -6.53 15.65 18.53
C THR A 88 -6.86 14.80 17.29
N THR A 89 -7.94 15.15 16.61
CA THR A 89 -8.35 14.46 15.37
C THR A 89 -7.95 15.28 14.15
N ILE A 90 -7.09 14.73 13.32
CA ILE A 90 -6.55 15.37 12.11
C ILE A 90 -6.65 14.43 10.91
N PRO A 91 -6.82 14.93 9.67
CA PRO A 91 -6.84 14.08 8.49
C PRO A 91 -5.48 13.47 8.18
N ASN A 92 -5.48 12.31 7.51
CA ASN A 92 -4.26 11.61 7.09
C ASN A 92 -3.31 12.48 6.25
N LEU A 93 -3.84 13.48 5.56
CA LEU A 93 -3.05 14.45 4.79
C LEU A 93 -1.93 15.08 5.64
N HIS A 94 -2.15 15.31 6.93
CA HIS A 94 -1.15 15.89 7.83
C HIS A 94 0.06 14.98 8.11
N PHE A 95 -0.07 13.68 7.84
CA PHE A 95 1.05 12.72 7.99
C PHE A 95 1.92 12.59 6.74
N LEU A 96 1.56 13.25 5.63
CA LEU A 96 2.39 13.26 4.44
C LEU A 96 3.67 14.07 4.68
N LYS A 97 4.81 13.39 4.66
CA LYS A 97 6.14 14.01 4.83
C LYS A 97 6.84 14.32 3.49
N ASN A 98 6.37 13.73 2.40
CA ASN A 98 6.99 13.89 1.09
C ASN A 98 6.57 15.22 0.45
N ARG A 99 7.47 16.21 0.54
CA ARG A 99 7.22 17.57 0.00
C ARG A 99 6.92 17.58 -1.50
N ALA A 100 7.57 16.69 -2.27
CA ALA A 100 7.36 16.64 -3.71
C ALA A 100 5.96 16.11 -4.06
N LEU A 101 5.46 15.11 -3.33
CA LEU A 101 4.09 14.62 -3.46
C LEU A 101 3.07 15.69 -3.07
N ILE A 102 3.29 16.40 -1.96
CA ILE A 102 2.40 17.49 -1.52
C ILE A 102 2.34 18.58 -2.60
N LYS A 103 3.48 18.98 -3.16
CA LYS A 103 3.53 19.96 -4.25
C LYS A 103 2.76 19.48 -5.48
N GLU A 104 2.89 18.22 -5.87
CA GLU A 104 2.16 17.60 -6.98
C GLU A 104 0.63 17.58 -6.71
N LEU A 105 0.20 17.26 -5.47
CA LEU A 105 -1.20 17.30 -5.06
C LEU A 105 -1.78 18.73 -5.15
N MET A 106 -1.02 19.74 -4.70
CA MET A 106 -1.46 21.14 -4.77
C MET A 106 -1.57 21.67 -6.21
N LEU A 107 -0.71 21.20 -7.09
CA LEU A 107 -0.65 21.63 -8.49
C LEU A 107 -1.34 20.63 -9.43
N TYR A 108 -2.15 19.73 -8.88
CA TYR A 108 -2.74 18.66 -9.67
C TYR A 108 -3.47 19.20 -10.91
N ASN A 109 -3.01 18.76 -12.06
CA ASN A 109 -3.63 19.00 -13.36
C ASN A 109 -3.45 17.73 -14.21
N PRO A 110 -4.52 17.16 -14.76
CA PRO A 110 -4.44 15.96 -15.62
C PRO A 110 -3.54 16.13 -16.86
N ALA A 111 -3.25 17.37 -17.28
CA ALA A 111 -2.41 17.66 -18.44
C ALA A 111 -0.90 17.64 -18.15
N ILE A 112 -0.49 17.59 -16.89
CA ILE A 112 0.92 17.53 -16.49
C ILE A 112 1.28 16.15 -15.93
N ASN A 113 2.58 15.88 -15.90
CA ASN A 113 3.06 14.63 -15.30
C ASN A 113 2.84 14.64 -13.78
N VAL A 114 2.10 13.63 -13.29
CA VAL A 114 1.72 13.46 -11.89
C VAL A 114 2.10 12.05 -11.38
N ASP A 115 3.31 11.61 -11.71
CA ASP A 115 3.78 10.24 -11.44
C ASP A 115 3.69 9.83 -9.98
N ARG A 116 3.94 10.75 -9.03
CA ARG A 116 3.86 10.45 -7.59
C ARG A 116 2.43 10.25 -7.15
N ILE A 117 1.52 11.06 -7.65
CA ILE A 117 0.08 10.88 -7.39
C ILE A 117 -0.38 9.55 -7.97
N MET A 118 0.00 9.22 -9.20
CA MET A 118 -0.35 7.94 -9.84
C MET A 118 0.24 6.76 -9.08
N SER A 119 1.46 6.85 -8.59
CA SER A 119 2.06 5.82 -7.73
C SER A 119 1.30 5.67 -6.42
N MET A 120 0.85 6.76 -5.82
CA MET A 120 0.02 6.73 -4.61
C MET A 120 -1.36 6.12 -4.89
N CYS A 121 -1.96 6.40 -6.04
CA CYS A 121 -3.20 5.76 -6.51
C CYS A 121 -3.05 4.24 -6.61
N GLN A 122 -1.97 3.75 -7.21
CA GLN A 122 -1.68 2.31 -7.29
C GLN A 122 -1.51 1.69 -5.88
N LEU A 123 -0.88 2.41 -4.97
CA LEU A 123 -0.75 1.99 -3.57
C LEU A 123 -2.12 1.90 -2.88
N MET A 124 -3.04 2.83 -3.14
CA MET A 124 -4.39 2.77 -2.57
C MET A 124 -5.18 1.57 -3.09
N LEU A 125 -5.06 1.22 -4.37
CA LEU A 125 -5.67 0.01 -4.91
C LEU A 125 -5.14 -1.25 -4.21
N TYR A 126 -3.85 -1.35 -4.03
CA TYR A 126 -3.23 -2.49 -3.33
C TYR A 126 -3.64 -2.55 -1.86
N ARG A 127 -3.70 -1.39 -1.21
CA ARG A 127 -4.15 -1.27 0.19
C ARG A 127 -5.60 -1.75 0.35
N GLU A 128 -6.49 -1.33 -0.53
CA GLU A 128 -7.91 -1.74 -0.51
C GLU A 128 -8.05 -3.27 -0.62
N GLU A 129 -7.33 -3.89 -1.57
CA GLU A 129 -7.29 -5.34 -1.72
C GLU A 129 -6.84 -6.03 -0.43
N LYS A 130 -5.78 -5.53 0.20
CA LYS A 130 -5.29 -6.09 1.45
C LYS A 130 -6.30 -5.95 2.58
N MET A 131 -6.97 -4.81 2.68
CA MET A 131 -7.99 -4.60 3.70
C MET A 131 -9.18 -5.55 3.54
N ILE A 132 -9.64 -5.80 2.31
CA ILE A 132 -10.71 -6.75 2.01
C ILE A 132 -10.29 -8.16 2.43
N LEU A 133 -9.08 -8.58 2.07
CA LEU A 133 -8.53 -9.88 2.45
C LEU A 133 -8.43 -10.04 3.96
N TYR A 134 -7.95 -9.02 4.67
CA TYR A 134 -7.85 -9.07 6.14
C TYR A 134 -9.19 -9.05 6.86
N GLN A 135 -10.23 -8.45 6.27
CA GLN A 135 -11.59 -8.48 6.84
C GLN A 135 -12.28 -9.84 6.66
N GLY A 136 -11.91 -10.58 5.62
CA GLY A 136 -12.42 -11.93 5.35
C GLY A 136 -11.74 -13.04 6.14
N GLU A 137 -10.53 -12.80 6.63
CA GLU A 137 -9.86 -13.76 7.52
C GLU A 137 -10.29 -13.49 8.97
N PRO A 138 -10.80 -14.53 9.71
CA PRO A 138 -10.90 -14.42 11.15
C PRO A 138 -9.52 -14.03 11.65
N ARG A 139 -9.42 -12.92 12.39
CA ARG A 139 -8.16 -12.49 13.03
C ARG A 139 -7.54 -13.72 13.65
N ARG A 140 -6.55 -14.32 13.01
CA ARG A 140 -5.64 -15.24 13.69
C ARG A 140 -5.14 -14.40 14.86
N ALA A 141 -5.59 -14.80 16.06
CA ALA A 141 -5.09 -14.20 17.27
C ALA A 141 -3.59 -14.03 17.05
N GLU A 142 -3.11 -12.79 17.07
CA GLU A 142 -1.67 -12.52 17.02
C GLU A 142 -1.10 -13.49 18.02
N LYS A 143 -0.40 -14.54 17.54
CA LYS A 143 0.44 -15.31 18.42
C LYS A 143 1.33 -14.23 19.01
N ARG A 144 1.05 -13.84 20.25
CA ARG A 144 1.99 -13.08 21.05
C ARG A 144 3.29 -13.82 20.85
N ILE A 145 4.23 -13.16 20.16
CA ILE A 145 5.58 -13.65 20.10
C ILE A 145 5.99 -13.63 21.56
N ASP A 146 5.88 -14.81 22.17
CA ASP A 146 6.24 -14.97 23.56
C ASP A 146 7.67 -14.47 23.65
N SER A 147 7.90 -13.42 24.42
CA SER A 147 9.23 -12.83 24.60
C SER A 147 10.28 -13.85 25.03
N THR A 148 9.84 -15.01 25.52
CA THR A 148 10.62 -16.21 25.75
C THR A 148 11.26 -16.80 24.49
N TYR A 149 10.65 -16.62 23.29
CA TYR A 149 11.24 -17.16 22.05
C TYR A 149 12.47 -16.36 21.60
N LEU A 150 12.45 -15.05 21.77
CA LEU A 150 13.61 -14.19 21.46
C LEU A 150 14.75 -14.37 22.47
N GLY A 151 14.45 -14.75 23.73
CA GLY A 151 15.46 -15.00 24.76
C GLY A 151 16.23 -16.31 24.57
N ASN A 152 15.71 -17.27 23.83
CA ASN A 152 16.34 -18.57 23.58
C ASN A 152 17.03 -18.68 22.22
N ASP A 153 16.91 -17.69 21.35
CA ASP A 153 17.61 -17.66 20.07
C ASP A 153 19.12 -17.43 20.31
N PRO A 154 20.01 -18.32 19.87
CA PRO A 154 21.48 -18.18 20.05
C PRO A 154 22.02 -16.87 19.48
N PHE A 155 21.36 -16.30 18.48
CA PHE A 155 21.74 -15.01 17.86
C PHE A 155 21.54 -13.80 18.79
N PHE A 156 20.62 -13.87 19.76
CA PHE A 156 20.31 -12.79 20.69
C PHE A 156 20.88 -13.01 22.09
N LYS A 157 21.58 -14.11 22.33
CA LYS A 157 22.32 -14.31 23.60
C LYS A 157 23.53 -13.37 23.59
N ARG A 158 23.36 -12.17 24.12
CA ARG A 158 24.51 -11.32 24.48
C ARG A 158 25.35 -12.07 25.54
N ASN A 159 26.54 -12.51 25.16
CA ASN A 159 27.55 -12.94 26.10
C ASN A 159 28.01 -11.73 26.95
N TYR A 160 27.33 -11.47 28.04
CA TYR A 160 27.90 -10.67 29.11
C TYR A 160 28.96 -11.55 29.80
N ARG A 161 30.20 -11.52 29.33
CA ARG A 161 31.31 -11.91 30.18
C ARG A 161 31.55 -10.77 31.14
N GLN A 162 31.41 -11.11 32.44
CA GLN A 162 31.94 -10.32 33.55
C GLN A 162 33.45 -10.20 33.44
#